data_14bdaca57e984dbaa2f1630dce20cb48
#
_entry.id   14bdaca57e984dbaa2f1630dce20cb48
#
_cell.length_a   1.000
_cell.length_b   1.000
_cell.length_c   1.000
_cell.angle_alpha   90.00
_cell.angle_beta   90.00
_cell.angle_gamma   90.00
#
_symmetry.space_group_name_H-M   'P 1'
#
loop_
_entity.id
_entity.type
_entity.pdbx_description
1 polymer ?
#
loop_
_entity_poly.entity_id
_entity_poly.type
_entity_poly.pdbx_seq_one_letter_code
_entity_poly.pdbx_strand_id
1 'polypeptide(L)'
;MKKNLACYPTRFGNMIHDRRDQCIGQSLKVYGEWAPGEIAVLNSIIEPGNCVLDIGANIGFHSVFFSRKVGETGTVISFEPVDTNYEILTLNQQMNNLDNLTLYKALVSSSSKIVRSPNFQLNQQNLGATSFLGEEETNAPVTPLLQLSIDDLELNKCALIKIDVEGMEKDVFEGANNTLKRLQPILFFEQNSENNFLVIQDTLLRLGYKCFWSVTKAFPKFNIRKNSQDIFAGNTETNILAIPDNMVEKFGFLQHLAGVDAKTYNRPDLSELPDQYYVQSHVLTQVDLQWAHFLSSFFRA
;
A
#
# COMPACT_ATOMS: atom_id res chain seq x y z
N MET A 1 24.96 -1.28 -8.32
CA MET A 1 23.74 -1.64 -7.57
C MET A 1 23.80 -2.99 -6.83
N LYS A 2 24.22 -4.09 -7.44
CA LYS A 2 24.16 -5.45 -6.82
C LYS A 2 24.82 -5.63 -5.43
N LYS A 3 25.72 -4.75 -4.99
CA LYS A 3 26.46 -4.93 -3.72
C LYS A 3 25.68 -4.60 -2.43
N ASN A 4 24.55 -3.88 -2.54
CA ASN A 4 23.80 -3.41 -1.35
C ASN A 4 22.48 -4.15 -1.12
N LEU A 5 22.14 -5.13 -1.94
CA LEU A 5 20.88 -5.86 -1.77
C LEU A 5 21.00 -6.94 -0.70
N ALA A 6 19.91 -7.18 0.01
CA ALA A 6 19.71 -8.31 0.90
C ALA A 6 18.39 -8.99 0.57
N CYS A 7 18.26 -10.27 0.92
CA CYS A 7 17.02 -11.02 0.79
C CYS A 7 16.70 -11.68 2.12
N TYR A 8 15.47 -11.52 2.57
CA TYR A 8 14.99 -12.15 3.79
C TYR A 8 13.65 -12.86 3.58
N PRO A 9 13.44 -14.01 4.24
CA PRO A 9 12.11 -14.60 4.32
C PRO A 9 11.19 -13.70 5.14
N THR A 10 10.00 -13.47 4.60
CA THR A 10 8.94 -12.66 5.20
C THR A 10 7.66 -13.47 5.32
N ARG A 11 6.62 -12.90 5.94
CA ARG A 11 5.31 -13.54 6.06
C ARG A 11 4.72 -13.98 4.72
N PHE A 12 4.98 -13.25 3.64
CA PHE A 12 4.32 -13.49 2.33
C PHE A 12 5.26 -14.05 1.25
N GLY A 13 6.50 -14.27 1.56
CA GLY A 13 7.51 -14.80 0.64
C GLY A 13 8.90 -14.25 0.92
N ASN A 14 9.83 -14.49 0.00
CA ASN A 14 11.18 -13.92 0.11
C ASN A 14 11.18 -12.50 -0.46
N MET A 15 11.75 -11.55 0.28
CA MET A 15 11.81 -10.15 -0.13
C MET A 15 13.24 -9.64 -0.23
N ILE A 16 13.57 -9.10 -1.38
CA ILE A 16 14.80 -8.38 -1.66
C ILE A 16 14.59 -6.91 -1.31
N HIS A 17 15.56 -6.30 -0.66
CA HIS A 17 15.57 -4.88 -0.34
C HIS A 17 16.99 -4.29 -0.38
N ASP A 18 17.10 -2.97 -0.44
CA ASP A 18 18.39 -2.28 -0.27
C ASP A 18 18.75 -2.25 1.22
N ARG A 19 19.98 -2.63 1.58
CA ARG A 19 20.48 -2.66 2.97
C ARG A 19 20.54 -1.27 3.62
N ARG A 20 20.50 -0.21 2.81
CA ARG A 20 20.52 1.19 3.28
C ARG A 20 19.15 1.66 3.74
N ASP A 21 18.09 0.97 3.32
CA ASP A 21 16.73 1.30 3.71
C ASP A 21 16.52 1.00 5.21
N GLN A 22 16.33 2.08 5.97
CA GLN A 22 16.16 2.04 7.43
C GLN A 22 14.69 1.91 7.85
N CYS A 23 13.76 1.88 6.90
CA CYS A 23 12.32 1.77 7.15
C CYS A 23 11.82 0.37 6.77
N ILE A 24 11.35 0.17 5.56
CA ILE A 24 10.80 -1.11 5.09
C ILE A 24 11.88 -2.20 5.16
N GLY A 25 13.05 -1.96 4.58
CA GLY A 25 14.13 -2.93 4.56
C GLY A 25 14.59 -3.36 5.95
N GLN A 26 14.69 -2.41 6.90
CA GLN A 26 15.03 -2.74 8.28
C GLN A 26 13.92 -3.53 8.95
N SER A 27 12.64 -3.21 8.71
CA SER A 27 11.50 -3.98 9.22
C SER A 27 11.52 -5.43 8.70
N LEU A 28 11.73 -5.62 7.40
CA LEU A 28 11.83 -6.95 6.81
C LEU A 28 12.98 -7.77 7.41
N LYS A 29 14.11 -7.14 7.68
CA LYS A 29 15.27 -7.76 8.33
C LYS A 29 14.96 -8.15 9.79
N VAL A 30 14.36 -7.25 10.55
CA VAL A 30 14.20 -7.39 12.01
C VAL A 30 12.96 -8.20 12.38
N TYR A 31 11.88 -8.07 11.62
CA TYR A 31 10.59 -8.67 11.92
C TYR A 31 10.12 -9.68 10.87
N GLY A 32 10.58 -9.58 9.63
CA GLY A 32 10.06 -10.33 8.49
C GLY A 32 8.69 -9.83 8.03
N GLU A 33 8.34 -8.60 8.38
CA GLU A 33 7.05 -7.97 8.12
C GLU A 33 7.19 -6.46 7.95
N TRP A 34 6.20 -5.87 7.26
CA TRP A 34 5.98 -4.43 7.16
C TRP A 34 4.49 -4.13 7.27
N ALA A 35 4.12 -3.00 7.89
CA ALA A 35 2.77 -2.48 8.00
C ALA A 35 1.70 -3.53 8.36
N PRO A 36 1.86 -4.31 9.45
CA PRO A 36 0.97 -5.44 9.76
C PRO A 36 -0.48 -5.02 10.01
N GLY A 37 -0.70 -3.82 10.53
CA GLY A 37 -2.04 -3.28 10.73
C GLY A 37 -2.76 -2.99 9.42
N GLU A 38 -2.08 -2.42 8.44
CA GLU A 38 -2.63 -2.21 7.09
C GLU A 38 -2.94 -3.55 6.43
N ILE A 39 -2.00 -4.49 6.48
CA ILE A 39 -2.19 -5.84 5.96
C ILE A 39 -3.42 -6.50 6.60
N ALA A 40 -3.67 -6.32 7.91
CA ALA A 40 -4.83 -6.87 8.58
C ALA A 40 -6.15 -6.34 8.00
N VAL A 41 -6.25 -5.02 7.83
CA VAL A 41 -7.40 -4.36 7.24
C VAL A 41 -7.62 -4.84 5.80
N LEU A 42 -6.57 -4.79 4.97
CA LEU A 42 -6.62 -5.18 3.57
C LEU A 42 -6.95 -6.67 3.38
N ASN A 43 -6.41 -7.53 4.25
CA ASN A 43 -6.72 -8.96 4.25
C ASN A 43 -8.20 -9.27 4.53
N SER A 44 -8.88 -8.42 5.31
CA SER A 44 -10.30 -8.56 5.62
C SER A 44 -11.22 -8.13 4.47
N ILE A 45 -10.67 -7.44 3.47
CA ILE A 45 -11.40 -6.86 2.35
C ILE A 45 -11.20 -7.67 1.06
N ILE A 46 -9.96 -8.09 0.82
CA ILE A 46 -9.58 -8.73 -0.44
C ILE A 46 -10.02 -10.19 -0.44
N GLU A 47 -10.62 -10.59 -1.56
CA GLU A 47 -11.06 -11.97 -1.81
C GLU A 47 -10.31 -12.59 -3.01
N PRO A 48 -10.20 -13.92 -3.08
CA PRO A 48 -9.69 -14.60 -4.27
C PRO A 48 -10.47 -14.18 -5.54
N GLY A 49 -9.74 -13.99 -6.65
CA GLY A 49 -10.32 -13.53 -7.92
C GLY A 49 -10.46 -12.01 -8.05
N ASN A 50 -10.16 -11.23 -7.02
CA ASN A 50 -10.20 -9.78 -7.10
C ASN A 50 -9.15 -9.22 -8.07
N CYS A 51 -9.45 -8.03 -8.60
CA CYS A 51 -8.49 -7.14 -9.26
C CYS A 51 -8.12 -6.03 -8.27
N VAL A 52 -6.84 -5.86 -8.00
CA VAL A 52 -6.29 -4.89 -7.05
C VAL A 52 -5.26 -4.01 -7.76
N LEU A 53 -5.34 -2.70 -7.52
CA LEU A 53 -4.32 -1.74 -7.91
C LEU A 53 -3.47 -1.36 -6.69
N ASP A 54 -2.14 -1.36 -6.85
CA ASP A 54 -1.16 -0.93 -5.86
C ASP A 54 -0.35 0.24 -6.44
N ILE A 55 -0.74 1.45 -6.07
CA ILE A 55 -0.18 2.69 -6.60
C ILE A 55 0.82 3.24 -5.58
N GLY A 56 2.09 3.38 -6.00
CA GLY A 56 3.22 3.60 -5.10
C GLY A 56 3.67 2.27 -4.46
N ALA A 57 3.90 1.26 -5.31
CA ALA A 57 4.18 -0.10 -4.85
C ALA A 57 5.53 -0.26 -4.15
N ASN A 58 6.43 0.73 -4.27
CA ASN A 58 7.77 0.70 -3.70
C ASN A 58 8.52 -0.60 -4.07
N ILE A 59 9.10 -1.30 -3.11
CA ILE A 59 9.77 -2.59 -3.33
C ILE A 59 8.79 -3.79 -3.43
N GLY A 60 7.48 -3.56 -3.32
CA GLY A 60 6.43 -4.53 -3.60
C GLY A 60 5.99 -5.39 -2.42
N PHE A 61 6.17 -4.99 -1.17
CA PHE A 61 5.71 -5.80 -0.04
C PHE A 61 4.18 -6.01 -0.06
N HIS A 62 3.41 -4.94 -0.28
CA HIS A 62 1.96 -5.02 -0.45
C HIS A 62 1.58 -5.77 -1.74
N SER A 63 2.28 -5.51 -2.85
CA SER A 63 2.04 -6.20 -4.12
C SER A 63 2.18 -7.72 -4.00
N VAL A 64 3.21 -8.22 -3.30
CA VAL A 64 3.40 -9.65 -3.03
C VAL A 64 2.26 -10.21 -2.18
N PHE A 65 1.86 -9.49 -1.13
CA PHE A 65 0.71 -9.86 -0.30
C PHE A 65 -0.57 -9.91 -1.15
N PHE A 66 -0.87 -8.87 -1.94
CA PHE A 66 -2.06 -8.82 -2.80
C PHE A 66 -2.10 -9.98 -3.78
N SER A 67 -0.99 -10.22 -4.48
CA SER A 67 -0.87 -11.31 -5.44
C SER A 67 -1.18 -12.68 -4.83
N ARG A 68 -0.66 -12.95 -3.63
CA ARG A 68 -0.96 -14.16 -2.88
C ARG A 68 -2.43 -14.24 -2.48
N LYS A 69 -2.98 -13.12 -2.00
CA LYS A 69 -4.35 -13.06 -1.47
C LYS A 69 -5.40 -13.23 -2.55
N VAL A 70 -5.23 -12.59 -3.72
CA VAL A 70 -6.18 -12.71 -4.83
C VAL A 70 -6.07 -14.07 -5.55
N GLY A 71 -4.94 -14.77 -5.40
CA GLY A 71 -4.72 -16.10 -5.98
C GLY A 71 -4.66 -16.09 -7.52
N GLU A 72 -4.60 -17.29 -8.12
CA GLU A 72 -4.39 -17.47 -9.57
C GLU A 72 -5.48 -16.86 -10.46
N THR A 73 -6.71 -16.74 -9.94
CA THR A 73 -7.85 -16.17 -10.67
C THR A 73 -7.97 -14.65 -10.53
N GLY A 74 -7.20 -14.06 -9.61
CA GLY A 74 -7.15 -12.62 -9.38
C GLY A 74 -6.03 -11.96 -10.20
N THR A 75 -5.99 -10.64 -10.12
CA THR A 75 -4.98 -9.83 -10.81
C THR A 75 -4.53 -8.69 -9.91
N VAL A 76 -3.23 -8.43 -9.86
CA VAL A 76 -2.66 -7.24 -9.23
C VAL A 76 -1.95 -6.40 -10.28
N ILE A 77 -2.16 -5.09 -10.25
CA ILE A 77 -1.48 -4.14 -11.13
C ILE A 77 -0.79 -3.13 -10.23
N SER A 78 0.54 -3.09 -10.30
CA SER A 78 1.36 -2.24 -9.43
C SER A 78 2.13 -1.20 -10.22
N PHE A 79 2.20 0.00 -9.66
CA PHE A 79 2.84 1.17 -10.26
C PHE A 79 3.91 1.70 -9.32
N GLU A 80 5.12 1.88 -9.85
CA GLU A 80 6.24 2.43 -9.11
C GLU A 80 7.10 3.29 -10.06
N PRO A 81 7.22 4.60 -9.83
CA PRO A 81 7.97 5.49 -10.73
C PRO A 81 9.49 5.48 -10.51
N VAL A 82 9.97 5.15 -9.29
CA VAL A 82 11.38 5.24 -8.93
C VAL A 82 12.15 4.04 -9.46
N ASP A 83 13.18 4.28 -10.26
CA ASP A 83 13.98 3.24 -10.95
C ASP A 83 14.47 2.14 -10.00
N THR A 84 15.07 2.53 -8.90
CA THR A 84 15.68 1.59 -7.94
C THR A 84 14.62 0.73 -7.24
N ASN A 85 13.47 1.31 -6.89
CA ASN A 85 12.37 0.59 -6.26
C ASN A 85 11.71 -0.35 -7.27
N TYR A 86 11.47 0.13 -8.49
CA TYR A 86 10.89 -0.69 -9.56
C TYR A 86 11.78 -1.91 -9.92
N GLU A 87 13.11 -1.73 -9.97
CA GLU A 87 14.03 -2.85 -10.17
C GLU A 87 13.90 -3.89 -9.04
N ILE A 88 13.83 -3.45 -7.78
CA ILE A 88 13.68 -4.35 -6.63
C ILE A 88 12.29 -5.01 -6.63
N LEU A 89 11.24 -4.26 -6.94
CA LEU A 89 9.87 -4.78 -7.11
C LEU A 89 9.83 -5.89 -8.17
N THR A 90 10.50 -5.70 -9.33
CA THR A 90 10.60 -6.70 -10.38
C THR A 90 11.32 -7.96 -9.89
N LEU A 91 12.41 -7.80 -9.14
CA LEU A 91 13.12 -8.93 -8.53
C LEU A 91 12.25 -9.67 -7.52
N ASN A 92 11.44 -8.94 -6.73
CA ASN A 92 10.52 -9.53 -5.75
C ASN A 92 9.37 -10.29 -6.42
N GLN A 93 8.83 -9.79 -7.52
CA GLN A 93 7.88 -10.52 -8.37
C GLN A 93 8.45 -11.84 -8.84
N GLN A 94 9.65 -11.79 -9.46
CA GLN A 94 10.33 -12.98 -10.01
C GLN A 94 10.70 -13.99 -8.92
N MET A 95 11.25 -13.52 -7.80
CA MET A 95 11.66 -14.36 -6.67
C MET A 95 10.48 -15.15 -6.08
N ASN A 96 9.27 -14.62 -6.16
CA ASN A 96 8.07 -15.21 -5.59
C ASN A 96 7.17 -15.89 -6.63
N ASN A 97 7.56 -15.93 -7.92
CA ASN A 97 6.82 -16.52 -9.04
C ASN A 97 5.37 -15.99 -9.13
N LEU A 98 5.20 -14.66 -9.16
CA LEU A 98 3.88 -14.02 -9.15
C LEU A 98 3.43 -13.68 -10.56
N ASP A 99 2.83 -14.66 -11.26
CA ASP A 99 2.38 -14.52 -12.65
C ASP A 99 1.11 -13.64 -12.78
N ASN A 100 0.36 -13.48 -11.70
CA ASN A 100 -0.84 -12.65 -11.61
C ASN A 100 -0.56 -11.17 -11.22
N LEU A 101 0.72 -10.78 -11.13
CA LEU A 101 1.18 -9.44 -10.83
C LEU A 101 1.77 -8.76 -12.07
N THR A 102 1.13 -7.68 -12.51
CA THR A 102 1.61 -6.84 -13.62
C THR A 102 2.26 -5.57 -13.06
N LEU A 103 3.44 -5.22 -13.56
CA LEU A 103 4.21 -4.07 -13.08
C LEU A 103 4.31 -2.99 -14.15
N TYR A 104 4.05 -1.75 -13.75
CA TYR A 104 4.28 -0.56 -14.55
C TYR A 104 5.29 0.35 -13.90
N LYS A 105 6.38 0.68 -14.62
CA LYS A 105 7.27 1.78 -14.24
C LYS A 105 6.62 3.09 -14.65
N ALA A 106 5.75 3.60 -13.81
CA ALA A 106 4.95 4.76 -14.12
C ALA A 106 4.57 5.54 -12.87
N LEU A 107 4.44 6.85 -13.05
CA LEU A 107 3.76 7.74 -12.12
C LEU A 107 2.25 7.67 -12.39
N VAL A 108 1.42 7.52 -11.37
CA VAL A 108 -0.04 7.65 -11.51
C VAL A 108 -0.47 9.04 -11.10
N SER A 109 -1.27 9.71 -11.96
CA SER A 109 -1.67 11.10 -11.77
C SER A 109 -2.97 11.41 -12.54
N SER A 110 -3.30 12.68 -12.71
CA SER A 110 -4.58 13.14 -13.30
C SER A 110 -4.70 12.93 -14.81
N SER A 111 -3.60 12.64 -15.53
CA SER A 111 -3.62 12.46 -16.99
C SER A 111 -2.46 11.62 -17.48
N SER A 112 -2.65 10.93 -18.61
CA SER A 112 -1.59 10.11 -19.23
C SER A 112 -0.74 10.94 -20.20
N LYS A 113 0.57 10.93 -19.98
CA LYS A 113 1.57 11.62 -20.83
C LYS A 113 2.98 11.12 -20.51
N ILE A 114 3.95 11.49 -21.33
CA ILE A 114 5.36 11.35 -20.96
C ILE A 114 5.78 12.63 -20.24
N VAL A 115 6.29 12.46 -19.03
CA VAL A 115 6.83 13.56 -18.22
C VAL A 115 8.34 13.45 -18.10
N ARG A 116 8.99 14.52 -17.68
CA ARG A 116 10.37 14.47 -17.22
C ARG A 116 10.38 13.75 -15.87
N SER A 117 11.24 12.75 -15.71
CA SER A 117 11.41 12.14 -14.40
C SER A 117 11.80 13.25 -13.42
N PRO A 118 11.02 13.48 -12.37
CA PRO A 118 11.40 14.44 -11.36
C PRO A 118 12.69 14.00 -10.69
N ASN A 119 13.44 14.95 -10.14
CA ASN A 119 14.51 14.63 -9.20
C ASN A 119 13.84 14.06 -7.95
N PHE A 120 13.68 12.75 -7.91
CA PHE A 120 13.32 12.08 -6.69
C PHE A 120 14.46 12.30 -5.69
N GLN A 121 14.25 13.15 -4.70
CA GLN A 121 15.17 13.24 -3.58
C GLN A 121 15.06 11.92 -2.82
N LEU A 122 15.92 10.98 -3.18
CA LEU A 122 16.05 9.73 -2.45
C LEU A 122 16.46 10.09 -1.01
N ASN A 123 15.53 10.01 -0.10
CA ASN A 123 15.88 10.01 1.29
C ASN A 123 16.70 8.75 1.55
N GLN A 124 18.03 8.91 1.72
CA GLN A 124 18.94 7.76 1.87
C GLN A 124 18.63 6.88 3.09
N GLN A 125 17.82 7.37 4.01
CA GLN A 125 17.40 6.63 5.22
C GLN A 125 16.00 6.03 5.08
N ASN A 126 15.14 6.61 4.24
CA ASN A 126 13.83 6.08 3.92
C ASN A 126 13.64 6.13 2.39
N LEU A 127 14.03 5.06 1.71
CA LEU A 127 13.92 4.95 0.25
C LEU A 127 12.46 4.89 -0.22
N GLY A 128 11.52 4.71 0.71
CA GLY A 128 10.09 4.70 0.47
C GLY A 128 9.46 6.09 0.44
N ALA A 129 9.90 7.00 1.29
CA ALA A 129 9.41 8.37 1.36
C ALA A 129 10.10 9.25 0.29
N THR A 130 9.78 9.00 -0.97
CA THR A 130 10.28 9.79 -2.09
C THR A 130 9.18 10.75 -2.53
N SER A 131 9.17 11.97 -1.97
CA SER A 131 8.21 12.98 -2.37
C SER A 131 8.55 13.58 -3.73
N PHE A 132 7.51 13.85 -4.50
CA PHE A 132 7.57 14.58 -5.74
C PHE A 132 7.74 16.08 -5.42
N LEU A 133 8.94 16.59 -5.50
CA LEU A 133 9.17 18.03 -5.52
C LEU A 133 9.08 18.48 -6.98
N GLY A 134 8.19 19.43 -7.25
CA GLY A 134 7.86 19.94 -8.58
C GLY A 134 9.05 20.23 -9.50
N GLU A 135 8.77 20.59 -10.74
CA GLU A 135 9.74 20.86 -11.80
C GLU A 135 10.76 21.95 -11.38
N GLU A 136 11.83 21.58 -10.67
CA GLU A 136 13.00 22.42 -10.63
C GLU A 136 13.79 22.22 -11.93
N GLU A 137 14.06 23.32 -12.63
CA GLU A 137 14.95 23.36 -13.78
C GLU A 137 16.37 22.96 -13.35
N THR A 138 16.66 21.65 -13.40
CA THR A 138 18.02 21.16 -13.19
C THR A 138 18.66 20.85 -14.53
N ASN A 139 19.94 21.17 -14.70
CA ASN A 139 20.76 20.79 -15.85
C ASN A 139 21.12 19.29 -15.87
N ALA A 140 20.45 18.45 -15.08
CA ALA A 140 20.65 17.03 -15.05
C ALA A 140 20.03 16.34 -16.29
N PRO A 141 20.61 15.23 -16.76
CA PRO A 141 20.03 14.49 -17.86
C PRO A 141 18.63 14.01 -17.47
N VAL A 142 17.65 14.38 -18.30
CA VAL A 142 16.24 14.08 -18.07
C VAL A 142 15.93 12.69 -18.58
N THR A 143 15.47 11.82 -17.69
CA THR A 143 14.94 10.50 -18.08
C THR A 143 13.43 10.62 -18.31
N PRO A 144 12.89 10.23 -19.48
CA PRO A 144 11.46 10.23 -19.68
C PRO A 144 10.79 9.21 -18.75
N LEU A 145 9.69 9.63 -18.12
CA LEU A 145 8.88 8.79 -17.26
C LEU A 145 7.44 8.77 -17.78
N LEU A 146 6.86 7.57 -17.84
CA LEU A 146 5.45 7.40 -18.15
C LEU A 146 4.60 7.89 -16.97
N GLN A 147 3.67 8.80 -17.23
CA GLN A 147 2.59 9.17 -16.33
C GLN A 147 1.30 8.57 -16.86
N LEU A 148 0.49 7.97 -16.01
CA LEU A 148 -0.79 7.34 -16.36
C LEU A 148 -1.92 7.88 -15.50
N SER A 149 -3.11 8.00 -16.09
CA SER A 149 -4.35 8.12 -15.33
C SER A 149 -4.99 6.73 -15.16
N ILE A 150 -5.69 6.51 -14.04
CA ILE A 150 -6.39 5.25 -13.82
C ILE A 150 -7.51 5.05 -14.82
N ASP A 151 -8.16 6.14 -15.23
CA ASP A 151 -9.26 6.09 -16.20
C ASP A 151 -8.80 5.58 -17.57
N ASP A 152 -7.55 5.86 -17.97
CA ASP A 152 -6.99 5.39 -19.24
C ASP A 152 -6.58 3.90 -19.24
N LEU A 153 -6.62 3.24 -18.08
CA LEU A 153 -6.40 1.78 -18.01
C LEU A 153 -7.61 0.97 -18.49
N GLU A 154 -8.76 1.61 -18.68
CA GLU A 154 -10.02 1.01 -19.17
C GLU A 154 -10.39 -0.29 -18.42
N LEU A 155 -10.21 -0.30 -17.10
CA LEU A 155 -10.43 -1.47 -16.25
C LEU A 155 -11.88 -1.97 -16.33
N ASN A 156 -12.07 -3.27 -16.53
CA ASN A 156 -13.39 -3.89 -16.51
C ASN A 156 -13.86 -4.23 -15.08
N LYS A 157 -12.95 -4.43 -14.15
CA LYS A 157 -13.21 -4.71 -12.73
C LYS A 157 -12.07 -4.14 -11.88
N CYS A 158 -12.40 -3.70 -10.68
CA CYS A 158 -11.44 -3.29 -9.68
C CYS A 158 -12.12 -3.41 -8.31
N ALA A 159 -11.55 -4.20 -7.41
CA ALA A 159 -12.10 -4.40 -6.08
C ALA A 159 -11.48 -3.46 -5.05
N LEU A 160 -10.18 -3.16 -5.19
CA LEU A 160 -9.42 -2.32 -4.28
C LEU A 160 -8.38 -1.50 -5.05
N ILE A 161 -8.23 -0.25 -4.64
CA ILE A 161 -7.10 0.61 -5.03
C ILE A 161 -6.38 1.05 -3.75
N LYS A 162 -5.12 0.62 -3.57
CA LYS A 162 -4.20 1.20 -2.59
C LYS A 162 -3.46 2.36 -3.25
N ILE A 163 -3.37 3.49 -2.55
CA ILE A 163 -2.69 4.71 -3.01
C ILE A 163 -1.74 5.18 -1.91
N ASP A 164 -0.46 5.25 -2.24
CA ASP A 164 0.60 5.67 -1.34
C ASP A 164 1.68 6.36 -2.19
N VAL A 165 1.45 7.64 -2.47
CA VAL A 165 2.19 8.41 -3.49
C VAL A 165 2.79 9.70 -2.94
N GLU A 166 2.97 9.76 -1.61
CA GLU A 166 3.72 10.80 -0.90
C GLU A 166 3.27 12.23 -1.29
N GLY A 167 1.95 12.49 -1.22
CA GLY A 167 1.35 13.82 -1.39
C GLY A 167 0.69 14.07 -2.75
N MET A 168 0.70 13.11 -3.67
CA MET A 168 0.03 13.21 -4.98
C MET A 168 -1.35 12.53 -5.02
N GLU A 169 -1.91 12.15 -3.88
CA GLU A 169 -3.18 11.42 -3.79
C GLU A 169 -4.31 12.14 -4.52
N LYS A 170 -4.38 13.47 -4.41
CA LYS A 170 -5.39 14.29 -5.11
C LYS A 170 -5.33 14.10 -6.62
N ASP A 171 -4.15 14.14 -7.21
CA ASP A 171 -3.97 13.97 -8.66
C ASP A 171 -4.36 12.56 -9.10
N VAL A 172 -4.06 11.54 -8.30
CA VAL A 172 -4.50 10.16 -8.54
C VAL A 172 -6.02 10.07 -8.56
N PHE A 173 -6.72 10.70 -7.59
CA PHE A 173 -8.17 10.73 -7.54
C PHE A 173 -8.79 11.47 -8.75
N GLU A 174 -8.19 12.56 -9.19
CA GLU A 174 -8.62 13.28 -10.39
C GLU A 174 -8.53 12.39 -11.63
N GLY A 175 -7.45 11.60 -11.77
CA GLY A 175 -7.24 10.66 -12.87
C GLY A 175 -8.02 9.35 -12.77
N ALA A 176 -8.78 9.15 -11.69
CA ALA A 176 -9.58 7.94 -11.44
C ALA A 176 -11.10 8.21 -11.47
N ASN A 177 -11.54 9.42 -11.70
CA ASN A 177 -12.92 9.86 -11.46
C ASN A 177 -13.97 8.99 -12.15
N ASN A 178 -13.76 8.60 -13.42
CA ASN A 178 -14.69 7.74 -14.16
C ASN A 178 -14.64 6.29 -13.63
N THR A 179 -13.46 5.78 -13.31
CA THR A 179 -13.28 4.45 -12.73
C THR A 179 -13.97 4.35 -11.37
N LEU A 180 -13.79 5.35 -10.50
CA LEU A 180 -14.45 5.40 -9.19
C LEU A 180 -15.98 5.44 -9.31
N LYS A 181 -16.53 6.21 -10.26
CA LYS A 181 -17.98 6.26 -10.51
C LYS A 181 -18.53 4.93 -11.04
N ARG A 182 -17.80 4.29 -11.93
CA ARG A 182 -18.28 3.11 -12.66
C ARG A 182 -18.08 1.81 -11.89
N LEU A 183 -16.91 1.64 -11.26
CA LEU A 183 -16.52 0.38 -10.62
C LEU A 183 -16.71 0.39 -9.10
N GLN A 184 -16.72 1.56 -8.48
CA GLN A 184 -16.83 1.73 -7.03
C GLN A 184 -15.89 0.82 -6.24
N PRO A 185 -14.56 0.82 -6.53
CA PRO A 185 -13.62 0.02 -5.77
C PRO A 185 -13.53 0.52 -4.32
N ILE A 186 -13.15 -0.35 -3.40
CA ILE A 186 -12.69 0.09 -2.07
C ILE A 186 -11.37 0.83 -2.25
N LEU A 187 -11.16 1.89 -1.45
CA LEU A 187 -9.95 2.71 -1.51
C LEU A 187 -9.23 2.65 -0.17
N PHE A 188 -7.93 2.48 -0.23
CA PHE A 188 -7.05 2.55 0.93
C PHE A 188 -5.89 3.47 0.58
N PHE A 189 -5.80 4.60 1.26
CA PHE A 189 -4.81 5.62 0.91
C PHE A 189 -4.21 6.32 2.11
N GLU A 190 -2.93 6.68 1.98
CA GLU A 190 -2.21 7.41 3.01
C GLU A 190 -2.74 8.84 3.13
N GLN A 191 -2.84 9.34 4.37
CA GLN A 191 -3.30 10.69 4.66
C GLN A 191 -2.18 11.49 5.34
N ASN A 192 -1.32 12.09 4.52
CA ASN A 192 -0.15 12.85 4.97
C ASN A 192 -0.38 14.36 5.05
N SER A 193 -1.40 14.90 4.36
CA SER A 193 -1.61 16.32 4.19
C SER A 193 -3.02 16.75 4.54
N GLU A 194 -3.17 17.61 5.54
CA GLU A 194 -4.46 18.23 5.87
C GLU A 194 -5.01 19.07 4.72
N ASN A 195 -4.14 19.70 3.93
CA ASN A 195 -4.56 20.55 2.81
C ASN A 195 -5.32 19.80 1.72
N ASN A 196 -4.95 18.56 1.45
CA ASN A 196 -5.64 17.72 0.45
C ASN A 196 -6.84 16.98 1.06
N PHE A 197 -6.90 16.85 2.38
CA PHE A 197 -7.90 16.08 3.10
C PHE A 197 -9.34 16.47 2.71
N LEU A 198 -9.70 17.75 2.86
CA LEU A 198 -11.08 18.20 2.62
C LEU A 198 -11.53 18.02 1.17
N VAL A 199 -10.61 18.23 0.21
CA VAL A 199 -10.92 18.09 -1.23
C VAL A 199 -11.18 16.62 -1.58
N ILE A 200 -10.34 15.72 -1.09
CA ILE A 200 -10.49 14.28 -1.32
C ILE A 200 -11.77 13.77 -0.65
N GLN A 201 -12.01 14.13 0.62
CA GLN A 201 -13.19 13.71 1.36
C GLN A 201 -14.50 14.18 0.72
N ASP A 202 -14.58 15.44 0.28
CA ASP A 202 -15.74 15.97 -0.41
C ASP A 202 -15.99 15.23 -1.74
N THR A 203 -14.94 14.90 -2.48
CA THR A 203 -15.04 14.11 -3.72
C THR A 203 -15.58 12.71 -3.44
N LEU A 204 -15.02 12.00 -2.45
CA LEU A 204 -15.45 10.66 -2.10
C LEU A 204 -16.89 10.62 -1.57
N LEU A 205 -17.26 11.59 -0.73
CA LEU A 205 -18.64 11.71 -0.24
C LEU A 205 -19.64 11.87 -1.39
N ARG A 206 -19.35 12.73 -2.38
CA ARG A 206 -20.21 12.90 -3.57
C ARG A 206 -20.29 11.63 -4.43
N LEU A 207 -19.28 10.79 -4.39
CA LEU A 207 -19.26 9.51 -5.09
C LEU A 207 -19.93 8.38 -4.30
N GLY A 208 -20.50 8.65 -3.12
CA GLY A 208 -21.21 7.68 -2.28
C GLY A 208 -20.27 6.77 -1.50
N TYR A 209 -19.14 7.29 -1.01
CA TYR A 209 -18.23 6.57 -0.12
C TYR A 209 -18.40 7.00 1.33
N LYS A 210 -18.27 6.05 2.25
CA LYS A 210 -17.98 6.30 3.66
C LYS A 210 -16.51 6.09 3.94
N CYS A 211 -15.93 7.03 4.67
CA CYS A 211 -14.51 7.02 5.00
C CYS A 211 -14.29 6.73 6.48
N PHE A 212 -13.24 5.96 6.77
CA PHE A 212 -12.86 5.53 8.10
C PHE A 212 -11.35 5.75 8.29
N TRP A 213 -10.96 6.20 9.47
CA TRP A 213 -9.56 6.27 9.85
C TRP A 213 -9.00 4.87 10.08
N SER A 214 -7.92 4.55 9.40
CA SER A 214 -7.11 3.35 9.63
C SER A 214 -5.76 3.78 10.16
N VAL A 215 -5.67 3.90 11.48
CA VAL A 215 -4.44 4.28 12.17
C VAL A 215 -3.87 3.05 12.85
N THR A 216 -2.65 2.66 12.48
CA THR A 216 -2.04 1.42 12.98
C THR A 216 -0.61 1.67 13.43
N LYS A 217 -0.11 0.87 14.39
CA LYS A 217 1.28 0.95 14.81
C LYS A 217 2.21 0.34 13.76
N ALA A 218 3.30 1.03 13.45
CA ALA A 218 4.35 0.50 12.57
C ALA A 218 5.03 -0.75 13.16
N PHE A 219 5.10 -0.86 14.49
CA PHE A 219 5.67 -2.00 15.18
C PHE A 219 4.78 -3.25 15.09
N PRO A 220 5.25 -4.35 14.45
CA PRO A 220 4.52 -5.61 14.37
C PRO A 220 4.71 -6.44 15.66
N LYS A 221 3.90 -6.18 16.69
CA LYS A 221 3.99 -6.86 17.99
C LYS A 221 4.07 -8.40 17.91
N PHE A 222 3.36 -9.00 16.94
CA PHE A 222 3.29 -10.44 16.70
C PHE A 222 4.01 -10.85 15.41
N ASN A 223 5.25 -10.33 15.22
CA ASN A 223 6.02 -10.61 14.03
C ASN A 223 6.53 -12.04 13.96
N ILE A 224 6.80 -12.52 12.73
CA ILE A 224 7.24 -13.92 12.51
C ILE A 224 8.57 -14.26 13.16
N ARG A 225 9.42 -13.25 13.44
CA ARG A 225 10.72 -13.45 14.09
C ARG A 225 10.63 -13.38 15.62
N LYS A 226 9.44 -13.13 16.19
CA LYS A 226 9.19 -13.00 17.64
C LYS A 226 10.10 -11.95 18.31
N ASN A 227 10.49 -10.92 17.56
CA ASN A 227 11.29 -9.83 18.09
C ASN A 227 10.37 -8.83 18.82
N SER A 228 10.64 -8.58 20.10
CA SER A 228 9.84 -7.68 20.94
C SER A 228 10.36 -6.24 20.97
N GLN A 229 11.50 -5.95 20.35
CA GLN A 229 12.05 -4.61 20.29
C GLN A 229 11.30 -3.76 19.27
N ASP A 230 10.75 -2.62 19.66
CA ASP A 230 10.16 -1.64 18.77
C ASP A 230 11.26 -0.71 18.21
N ILE A 231 11.63 -0.92 16.92
CA ILE A 231 12.58 -0.04 16.23
C ILE A 231 11.94 1.24 15.71
N PHE A 232 10.61 1.34 15.74
CA PHE A 232 9.85 2.49 15.24
C PHE A 232 9.50 3.50 16.34
N ALA A 233 9.88 3.22 17.59
CA ALA A 233 9.67 4.12 18.73
C ALA A 233 8.22 4.58 18.93
N GLY A 234 7.27 3.67 18.67
CA GLY A 234 5.83 3.95 18.80
C GLY A 234 5.20 4.65 17.60
N ASN A 235 5.92 4.85 16.50
CA ASN A 235 5.38 5.46 15.27
C ASN A 235 4.18 4.67 14.73
N THR A 236 3.32 5.39 14.02
CA THR A 236 2.08 4.89 13.44
C THR A 236 1.97 5.25 11.98
N GLU A 237 1.29 4.39 11.23
CA GLU A 237 0.83 4.64 9.87
C GLU A 237 -0.60 5.19 9.92
N THR A 238 -0.89 6.19 9.12
CA THR A 238 -2.21 6.84 9.09
C THR A 238 -2.77 6.80 7.69
N ASN A 239 -3.83 6.02 7.53
CA ASN A 239 -4.51 5.83 6.27
C ASN A 239 -6.00 6.14 6.39
N ILE A 240 -6.65 6.32 5.25
CA ILE A 240 -8.09 6.35 5.10
C ILE A 240 -8.53 5.09 4.37
N LEU A 241 -9.51 4.40 4.93
CA LEU A 241 -10.27 3.35 4.26
C LEU A 241 -11.60 3.94 3.79
N ALA A 242 -11.79 4.05 2.48
CA ALA A 242 -13.04 4.51 1.88
C ALA A 242 -13.79 3.34 1.24
N ILE A 243 -15.03 3.15 1.65
CA ILE A 243 -15.88 2.03 1.24
C ILE A 243 -17.16 2.58 0.61
N PRO A 244 -17.58 2.08 -0.56
CA PRO A 244 -18.88 2.43 -1.13
C PRO A 244 -20.03 2.18 -0.14
N ASP A 245 -20.97 3.12 -0.03
CA ASP A 245 -22.05 3.08 0.96
C ASP A 245 -22.81 1.74 0.98
N ASN A 246 -23.06 1.18 -0.20
CA ASN A 246 -23.77 -0.09 -0.36
C ASN A 246 -22.96 -1.33 0.07
N MET A 247 -21.68 -1.17 0.37
CA MET A 247 -20.79 -2.25 0.79
C MET A 247 -20.45 -2.21 2.29
N VAL A 248 -20.75 -1.11 2.99
CA VAL A 248 -20.34 -0.90 4.39
C VAL A 248 -20.81 -2.02 5.31
N GLU A 249 -22.05 -2.48 5.15
CA GLU A 249 -22.64 -3.54 6.00
C GLU A 249 -21.96 -4.91 5.84
N LYS A 250 -21.19 -5.11 4.75
CA LYS A 250 -20.46 -6.37 4.55
C LYS A 250 -19.26 -6.52 5.50
N PHE A 251 -18.78 -5.43 6.07
CA PHE A 251 -17.54 -5.39 6.82
C PHE A 251 -17.78 -5.04 8.29
N GLY A 252 -18.09 -6.05 9.09
CA GLY A 252 -18.40 -5.87 10.52
C GLY A 252 -17.28 -5.23 11.34
N PHE A 253 -16.01 -5.32 10.89
CA PHE A 253 -14.89 -4.68 11.58
C PHE A 253 -14.93 -3.15 11.53
N LEU A 254 -15.65 -2.55 10.57
CA LEU A 254 -15.76 -1.08 10.43
C LEU A 254 -16.36 -0.41 11.66
N GLN A 255 -17.19 -1.13 12.42
CA GLN A 255 -17.74 -0.60 13.68
C GLN A 255 -16.66 -0.24 14.71
N HIS A 256 -15.44 -0.74 14.54
CA HIS A 256 -14.30 -0.47 15.42
C HIS A 256 -13.40 0.64 14.90
N LEU A 257 -13.65 1.17 13.70
CA LEU A 257 -12.91 2.28 13.13
C LEU A 257 -13.64 3.60 13.36
N ALA A 258 -12.89 4.66 13.64
CA ALA A 258 -13.46 6.01 13.70
C ALA A 258 -13.87 6.48 12.30
N GLY A 259 -15.11 6.97 12.17
CA GLY A 259 -15.57 7.61 10.95
C GLY A 259 -14.83 8.93 10.69
N VAL A 260 -14.58 9.22 9.42
CA VAL A 260 -14.00 10.50 9.00
C VAL A 260 -15.10 11.55 8.92
N ASP A 261 -14.92 12.69 9.60
CA ASP A 261 -15.76 13.87 9.40
C ASP A 261 -15.31 14.59 8.11
N ALA A 262 -16.21 14.70 7.14
CA ALA A 262 -15.93 15.35 5.86
C ALA A 262 -15.70 16.88 5.97
N LYS A 263 -15.98 17.48 7.13
CA LYS A 263 -15.87 18.93 7.35
C LYS A 263 -14.68 19.33 8.22
N THR A 264 -14.17 18.41 9.00
CA THR A 264 -13.08 18.66 9.96
C THR A 264 -12.05 17.55 9.91
N TYR A 265 -10.79 17.91 10.17
CA TYR A 265 -9.71 16.93 10.31
C TYR A 265 -9.79 16.31 11.69
N ASN A 266 -10.64 15.27 11.83
CA ASN A 266 -10.91 14.58 13.09
C ASN A 266 -10.06 13.32 13.29
N ARG A 267 -8.76 13.39 12.94
CA ARG A 267 -7.83 12.27 13.14
C ARG A 267 -7.87 11.81 14.60
N PRO A 268 -8.05 10.50 14.87
CA PRO A 268 -8.06 9.98 16.22
C PRO A 268 -6.75 10.28 16.98
N ASP A 269 -6.85 10.61 18.27
CA ASP A 269 -5.68 10.70 19.12
C ASP A 269 -5.09 9.30 19.32
N LEU A 270 -3.81 9.16 18.98
CA LEU A 270 -3.10 7.89 19.03
C LEU A 270 -2.86 7.37 20.44
N SER A 271 -2.88 8.27 21.45
CA SER A 271 -2.74 7.90 22.87
C SER A 271 -3.97 7.16 23.40
N GLU A 272 -5.13 7.35 22.77
CA GLU A 272 -6.40 6.75 23.13
C GLU A 272 -6.77 5.51 22.31
N LEU A 273 -5.92 5.12 21.34
CA LEU A 273 -6.18 3.92 20.57
C LEU A 273 -6.10 2.69 21.47
N PRO A 274 -7.23 2.02 21.74
CA PRO A 274 -7.23 0.86 22.63
C PRO A 274 -6.39 -0.25 22.05
N ASP A 275 -5.86 -1.13 22.92
CA ASP A 275 -5.20 -2.39 22.53
C ASP A 275 -6.05 -3.26 21.59
N GLN A 276 -7.31 -2.94 21.38
CA GLN A 276 -8.22 -3.56 20.41
C GLN A 276 -7.71 -3.46 18.96
N TYR A 277 -6.93 -2.43 18.60
CA TYR A 277 -6.23 -2.40 17.32
C TYR A 277 -5.15 -3.49 17.20
N TYR A 278 -4.69 -4.04 18.35
CA TYR A 278 -3.90 -5.28 18.38
C TYR A 278 -4.76 -6.54 18.25
N VAL A 279 -6.05 -6.50 18.60
CA VAL A 279 -6.96 -7.64 18.46
C VAL A 279 -7.30 -7.93 17.00
N GLN A 280 -7.22 -6.95 16.10
CA GLN A 280 -7.27 -7.21 14.66
C GLN A 280 -6.04 -8.01 14.18
N SER A 281 -4.90 -7.95 14.87
CA SER A 281 -3.82 -8.90 14.67
C SER A 281 -4.18 -10.34 15.11
N HIS A 282 -5.18 -10.52 15.98
CA HIS A 282 -5.72 -11.87 16.30
C HIS A 282 -6.55 -12.48 15.16
N VAL A 283 -7.18 -11.67 14.31
CA VAL A 283 -7.78 -12.16 13.07
C VAL A 283 -6.68 -12.67 12.13
N LEU A 284 -5.50 -12.04 12.12
CA LEU A 284 -4.31 -12.58 11.44
C LEU A 284 -3.83 -13.90 12.08
N THR A 285 -3.94 -14.09 13.39
CA THR A 285 -3.52 -15.36 14.03
C THR A 285 -4.38 -16.56 13.65
N GLN A 286 -5.67 -16.39 13.38
CA GLN A 286 -6.50 -17.49 12.83
C GLN A 286 -6.21 -17.75 11.35
N VAL A 287 -5.93 -16.72 10.57
CA VAL A 287 -5.46 -16.85 9.18
C VAL A 287 -4.01 -17.38 9.17
N ASP A 288 -3.16 -16.96 10.12
CA ASP A 288 -1.79 -17.46 10.31
C ASP A 288 -1.72 -18.95 10.58
N LEU A 289 -2.68 -19.54 11.30
CA LEU A 289 -2.74 -20.98 11.50
C LEU A 289 -3.08 -21.73 10.19
N GLN A 290 -3.90 -21.17 9.32
CA GLN A 290 -4.15 -21.73 8.00
C GLN A 290 -2.93 -21.57 7.08
N TRP A 291 -2.23 -20.43 7.14
CA TRP A 291 -1.01 -20.19 6.38
C TRP A 291 0.20 -20.96 6.94
N ALA A 292 0.34 -21.10 8.25
CA ALA A 292 1.36 -21.97 8.86
C ALA A 292 1.15 -23.43 8.46
N HIS A 293 -0.08 -23.90 8.32
CA HIS A 293 -0.40 -25.22 7.74
C HIS A 293 -0.03 -25.30 6.27
N PHE A 294 -0.33 -24.27 5.48
CA PHE A 294 0.03 -24.20 4.06
C PHE A 294 1.56 -24.18 3.88
N LEU A 295 2.29 -23.33 4.61
CA LEU A 295 3.75 -23.27 4.57
C LEU A 295 4.39 -24.56 5.09
N SER A 296 3.83 -25.20 6.12
CA SER A 296 4.34 -26.48 6.62
C SER A 296 4.15 -27.64 5.65
N SER A 297 3.14 -27.58 4.78
CA SER A 297 2.95 -28.54 3.68
C SER A 297 3.93 -28.32 2.53
N PHE A 298 4.37 -27.06 2.32
CA PHE A 298 5.30 -26.69 1.24
C PHE A 298 6.77 -27.02 1.56
N PHE A 299 7.14 -27.01 2.85
CA PHE A 299 8.50 -27.34 3.29
C PHE A 299 8.69 -28.82 3.67
N ARG A 300 7.67 -29.67 3.47
CA ARG A 300 7.74 -31.13 3.69
C ARG A 300 7.77 -31.94 2.38
N ALA A 301 7.89 -31.27 1.22
CA ALA A 301 8.03 -31.94 -0.07
C ALA A 301 9.48 -31.89 -0.58
#